data_65c81a34f4526ed9a2c12509b2b4f73a
#
_entry.id   65c81a34f4526ed9a2c12509b2b4f73a
#
_cell.length_a   1.000
_cell.length_b   1.000
_cell.length_c   1.000
_cell.angle_alpha   90.00
_cell.angle_beta   90.00
_cell.angle_gamma   90.00
#
_symmetry.space_group_name_H-M   'P 1'
#
loop_
_entity.id
_entity.type
_entity.pdbx_description
1 polymer ?
#
loop_
_entity_poly.entity_id
_entity_poly.type
_entity_poly.pdbx_seq_one_letter_code
_entity_poly.pdbx_strand_id
1 'polypeptide(L)'
;MTRCIHCSRCVRFTDEIAGYQELGMSYRNNHVEVMPFIGKTVDSELSGNIIDVCPVGALTSKPFRDTVRSWELSRRKSITPHDALGSNVQVHVDKYHKVVRVLPLENETLNECWLSDRDRFSYEGLYHEERITTPKVKQDGKWVEVDWDTALTYAAKSINGVKMDHGSDAIGVLASAISTTEELHILQKMMRAVGVNNLDTRLDQQDFSGDGKLQGVPYLGSSVSDFINNKALLVVGSLLRQEQPLVMQRLRQATKNGSELHLMKKMFWLKLSLKSRSIRGRLPIPWGKF
;
A
#
# COMPACT_ATOMS: atom_id res chain seq x y z
N MET A 1 -4.40 -28.08 -13.98
CA MET A 1 -5.48 -27.04 -14.06
C MET A 1 -6.40 -27.36 -15.23
N THR A 2 -7.58 -27.91 -14.98
CA THR A 2 -8.49 -28.44 -16.03
C THR A 2 -9.04 -27.38 -16.99
N ARG A 3 -9.09 -26.11 -16.61
CA ARG A 3 -9.57 -25.01 -17.47
C ARG A 3 -8.45 -24.28 -18.21
N CYS A 4 -7.20 -24.64 -17.98
CA CYS A 4 -6.06 -23.96 -18.59
C CYS A 4 -5.97 -24.24 -20.09
N ILE A 5 -5.79 -23.18 -20.89
CA ILE A 5 -5.57 -23.26 -22.35
C ILE A 5 -4.12 -23.03 -22.75
N HIS A 6 -3.21 -23.09 -21.79
CA HIS A 6 -1.76 -22.93 -21.97
C HIS A 6 -1.34 -21.65 -22.71
N CYS A 7 -2.10 -20.57 -22.53
CA CYS A 7 -1.85 -19.27 -23.20
C CYS A 7 -0.62 -18.52 -22.68
N SER A 8 0.06 -19.04 -21.65
CA SER A 8 1.28 -18.51 -21.01
C SER A 8 1.18 -17.09 -20.43
N ARG A 9 0.01 -16.41 -20.42
CA ARG A 9 -0.13 -15.03 -19.94
C ARG A 9 0.29 -14.88 -18.47
N CYS A 10 -0.06 -15.83 -17.62
CA CYS A 10 0.34 -15.81 -16.21
C CYS A 10 1.86 -15.98 -16.03
N VAL A 11 2.48 -16.85 -16.81
CA VAL A 11 3.94 -17.07 -16.81
C VAL A 11 4.65 -15.79 -17.25
N ARG A 12 4.21 -15.19 -18.37
CA ARG A 12 4.77 -13.95 -18.88
C ARG A 12 4.55 -12.77 -17.92
N PHE A 13 3.38 -12.70 -17.26
CA PHE A 13 3.12 -11.67 -16.26
C PHE A 13 4.13 -11.75 -15.11
N THR A 14 4.35 -12.95 -14.55
CA THR A 14 5.29 -13.12 -13.42
C THR A 14 6.72 -12.79 -13.82
N ASP A 15 7.15 -13.12 -15.02
CA ASP A 15 8.49 -12.84 -15.53
C ASP A 15 8.66 -11.39 -16.01
N GLU A 16 7.81 -10.95 -16.93
CA GLU A 16 8.00 -9.68 -17.66
C GLU A 16 7.54 -8.46 -16.84
N ILE A 17 6.41 -8.58 -16.12
CA ILE A 17 5.77 -7.47 -15.40
C ILE A 17 6.15 -7.48 -13.91
N ALA A 18 5.80 -8.53 -13.17
CA ALA A 18 6.12 -8.64 -11.75
C ALA A 18 7.63 -8.76 -11.49
N GLY A 19 8.36 -9.39 -12.41
CA GLY A 19 9.80 -9.50 -12.35
C GLY A 19 10.33 -10.65 -11.52
N TYR A 20 9.46 -11.56 -11.16
CA TYR A 20 9.77 -12.77 -10.41
C TYR A 20 9.23 -13.95 -11.19
N GLN A 21 10.12 -14.76 -11.77
CA GLN A 21 9.72 -15.92 -12.54
C GLN A 21 9.30 -17.04 -11.60
N GLU A 22 8.07 -16.96 -11.07
CA GLU A 22 7.51 -17.92 -10.12
C GLU A 22 6.71 -19.02 -10.79
N LEU A 23 6.20 -18.76 -11.98
CA LEU A 23 5.49 -19.73 -12.81
C LEU A 23 6.31 -20.10 -14.02
N GLY A 24 6.23 -21.36 -14.40
CA GLY A 24 6.84 -21.89 -15.62
C GLY A 24 5.89 -22.83 -16.36
N MET A 25 6.27 -23.22 -17.56
CA MET A 25 5.62 -24.28 -18.34
C MET A 25 6.48 -25.52 -18.28
N SER A 26 5.93 -26.61 -17.76
CA SER A 26 6.59 -27.89 -17.66
C SER A 26 5.99 -28.86 -18.66
N TYR A 27 6.79 -29.89 -19.04
CA TYR A 27 6.45 -30.86 -20.06
C TYR A 27 6.36 -30.27 -21.48
N ARG A 28 5.86 -31.04 -22.42
CA ARG A 28 5.73 -30.66 -23.83
C ARG A 28 4.54 -31.34 -24.51
N ASN A 29 4.18 -30.84 -25.67
CA ASN A 29 3.03 -31.31 -26.46
C ASN A 29 1.73 -31.25 -25.65
N ASN A 30 0.91 -32.29 -25.68
CA ASN A 30 -0.38 -32.35 -25.01
C ASN A 30 -0.30 -32.43 -23.46
N HIS A 31 0.90 -32.59 -22.92
CA HIS A 31 1.17 -32.68 -21.49
C HIS A 31 1.72 -31.39 -20.88
N VAL A 32 1.73 -30.29 -21.64
CA VAL A 32 2.18 -29.00 -21.11
C VAL A 32 1.31 -28.55 -19.96
N GLU A 33 1.93 -28.17 -18.84
CA GLU A 33 1.24 -27.63 -17.69
C GLU A 33 1.93 -26.37 -17.15
N VAL A 34 1.11 -25.40 -16.74
CA VAL A 34 1.58 -24.23 -16.00
C VAL A 34 1.65 -24.60 -14.52
N MET A 35 2.83 -24.49 -13.93
CA MET A 35 3.06 -24.79 -12.52
C MET A 35 4.12 -23.90 -11.90
N PRO A 36 4.14 -23.73 -10.57
CA PRO A 36 5.26 -23.10 -9.88
C PRO A 36 6.48 -24.04 -9.92
N PHE A 37 7.66 -23.49 -9.72
CA PHE A 37 8.86 -24.31 -9.57
C PHE A 37 8.76 -25.21 -8.33
N ILE A 38 9.41 -26.37 -8.38
CA ILE A 38 9.35 -27.38 -7.31
C ILE A 38 9.69 -26.75 -5.95
N GLY A 39 8.77 -26.97 -4.98
CA GLY A 39 8.92 -26.47 -3.61
C GLY A 39 8.72 -24.96 -3.44
N LYS A 40 8.28 -24.24 -4.49
CA LYS A 40 7.96 -22.80 -4.43
C LYS A 40 6.48 -22.54 -4.64
N THR A 41 6.01 -21.47 -4.05
CA THR A 41 4.67 -20.90 -4.26
C THR A 41 4.80 -19.60 -5.05
N VAL A 42 3.69 -19.09 -5.57
CA VAL A 42 3.63 -17.73 -6.12
C VAL A 42 3.49 -16.77 -4.95
N ASP A 43 4.52 -15.97 -4.69
CA ASP A 43 4.68 -15.13 -3.49
C ASP A 43 4.99 -13.65 -3.82
N SER A 44 4.81 -13.26 -5.07
CA SER A 44 4.97 -11.88 -5.51
C SER A 44 3.82 -11.01 -4.97
N GLU A 45 4.14 -9.81 -4.52
CA GLU A 45 3.17 -8.80 -4.07
C GLU A 45 2.20 -8.33 -5.17
N LEU A 46 2.42 -8.78 -6.40
CA LEU A 46 1.56 -8.53 -7.57
C LEU A 46 0.87 -9.81 -8.06
N SER A 47 0.96 -10.91 -7.32
CA SER A 47 0.51 -12.23 -7.74
C SER A 47 -0.98 -12.27 -8.11
N GLY A 48 -1.83 -11.51 -7.43
CA GLY A 48 -3.26 -11.46 -7.69
C GLY A 48 -3.65 -11.01 -9.10
N ASN A 49 -2.75 -10.30 -9.82
CA ASN A 49 -3.02 -9.88 -11.19
C ASN A 49 -3.07 -11.06 -12.18
N ILE A 50 -2.49 -12.21 -11.84
CA ILE A 50 -2.61 -13.42 -12.68
C ILE A 50 -4.06 -13.90 -12.79
N ILE A 51 -4.91 -13.52 -11.85
CA ILE A 51 -6.35 -13.80 -11.89
C ILE A 51 -7.00 -13.02 -13.04
N ASP A 52 -6.63 -11.75 -13.19
CA ASP A 52 -7.22 -10.85 -14.19
C ASP A 52 -6.71 -11.17 -15.60
N VAL A 53 -5.46 -11.56 -15.75
CA VAL A 53 -4.88 -11.93 -17.06
C VAL A 53 -5.28 -13.32 -17.53
N CYS A 54 -5.87 -14.17 -16.66
CA CYS A 54 -6.31 -15.51 -17.02
C CYS A 54 -7.65 -15.47 -17.76
N PRO A 55 -7.69 -15.78 -19.08
CA PRO A 55 -8.90 -15.59 -19.89
C PRO A 55 -10.00 -16.64 -19.65
N VAL A 56 -9.68 -17.74 -18.97
CA VAL A 56 -10.56 -18.92 -18.86
C VAL A 56 -10.94 -19.28 -17.42
N GLY A 57 -10.55 -18.48 -16.43
CA GLY A 57 -10.84 -18.75 -15.02
C GLY A 57 -10.17 -20.03 -14.50
N ALA A 58 -8.99 -20.39 -15.02
CA ALA A 58 -8.15 -21.42 -14.44
C ALA A 58 -7.49 -20.92 -13.15
N LEU A 59 -7.21 -19.62 -13.09
CA LEU A 59 -6.78 -18.89 -11.90
C LEU A 59 -7.93 -18.01 -11.44
N THR A 60 -8.31 -18.10 -10.19
CA THR A 60 -9.47 -17.40 -9.61
C THR A 60 -9.14 -16.86 -8.23
N SER A 61 -9.83 -15.79 -7.83
CA SER A 61 -9.74 -15.27 -6.48
C SER A 61 -10.38 -16.24 -5.50
N LYS A 62 -9.61 -16.76 -4.55
CA LYS A 62 -10.09 -17.71 -3.54
C LYS A 62 -11.21 -17.12 -2.66
N PRO A 63 -11.10 -15.88 -2.17
CA PRO A 63 -12.16 -15.27 -1.36
C PRO A 63 -13.46 -15.01 -2.13
N PHE A 64 -13.35 -14.76 -3.43
CA PHE A 64 -14.52 -14.45 -4.26
C PHE A 64 -15.17 -15.67 -4.91
N ARG A 65 -14.40 -16.77 -5.08
CA ARG A 65 -14.88 -17.95 -5.77
C ARG A 65 -16.12 -18.53 -5.07
N ASP A 66 -17.15 -18.82 -5.86
CA ASP A 66 -18.40 -19.43 -5.44
C ASP A 66 -19.26 -18.59 -4.48
N THR A 67 -19.01 -17.28 -4.37
CA THR A 67 -19.79 -16.38 -3.50
C THR A 67 -20.98 -15.77 -4.21
N VAL A 68 -20.76 -14.98 -5.28
CA VAL A 68 -21.78 -14.21 -5.98
C VAL A 68 -21.48 -14.16 -7.47
N ARG A 69 -22.50 -14.00 -8.31
CA ARG A 69 -22.34 -13.82 -9.75
C ARG A 69 -22.00 -12.38 -10.12
N SER A 70 -21.18 -12.20 -11.16
CA SER A 70 -20.64 -10.88 -11.52
C SER A 70 -21.70 -9.86 -11.92
N TRP A 71 -22.85 -10.31 -12.46
CA TRP A 71 -23.97 -9.44 -12.88
C TRP A 71 -24.85 -8.97 -11.71
N GLU A 72 -24.72 -9.60 -10.53
CA GLU A 72 -25.45 -9.21 -9.32
C GLU A 72 -24.72 -8.11 -8.53
N LEU A 73 -23.52 -7.73 -8.98
CA LEU A 73 -22.66 -6.79 -8.27
C LEU A 73 -22.79 -5.37 -8.80
N SER A 74 -22.94 -4.43 -7.89
CA SER A 74 -22.76 -3.01 -8.20
C SER A 74 -21.27 -2.66 -8.17
N ARG A 75 -20.87 -1.72 -9.06
CA ARG A 75 -19.47 -1.31 -9.24
C ARG A 75 -19.30 0.11 -8.75
N ARG A 76 -18.30 0.34 -7.90
CA ARG A 76 -17.96 1.67 -7.37
C ARG A 76 -16.48 1.95 -7.62
N LYS A 77 -16.18 3.15 -8.11
CA LYS A 77 -14.81 3.63 -8.27
C LYS A 77 -14.29 4.10 -6.91
N SER A 78 -13.03 3.80 -6.60
CA SER A 78 -12.36 4.20 -5.37
C SER A 78 -10.85 4.31 -5.59
N ILE A 79 -10.14 4.71 -4.56
CA ILE A 79 -8.69 4.81 -4.49
C ILE A 79 -8.22 4.01 -3.30
N THR A 80 -7.07 3.33 -3.42
CA THR A 80 -6.49 2.56 -2.32
C THR A 80 -5.72 3.46 -1.35
N PRO A 81 -5.83 3.22 -0.03
CA PRO A 81 -5.13 4.02 0.98
C PRO A 81 -3.81 3.40 1.44
N HIS A 82 -3.40 2.23 0.91
CA HIS A 82 -2.33 1.42 1.52
C HIS A 82 -0.93 1.83 1.11
N ASP A 83 -0.78 2.60 0.06
CA ASP A 83 0.49 3.12 -0.41
C ASP A 83 0.39 4.57 -0.90
N ALA A 84 1.53 5.19 -1.17
CA ALA A 84 1.59 6.58 -1.61
C ALA A 84 1.13 6.78 -3.08
N LEU A 85 0.95 5.69 -3.84
CA LEU A 85 0.55 5.76 -5.24
C LEU A 85 -0.93 6.13 -5.39
N GLY A 86 -1.78 5.67 -4.45
CA GLY A 86 -3.22 5.86 -4.53
C GLY A 86 -3.82 5.17 -5.75
N SER A 87 -3.55 3.88 -5.90
CA SER A 87 -4.00 3.08 -7.05
C SER A 87 -5.50 3.16 -7.24
N ASN A 88 -5.93 3.34 -8.48
CA ASN A 88 -7.33 3.40 -8.84
C ASN A 88 -7.94 2.00 -8.86
N VAL A 89 -9.08 1.85 -8.20
CA VAL A 89 -9.74 0.56 -8.05
C VAL A 89 -11.23 0.62 -8.36
N GLN A 90 -11.75 -0.53 -8.75
CA GLN A 90 -13.17 -0.78 -8.86
C GLN A 90 -13.59 -1.75 -7.75
N VAL A 91 -14.35 -1.23 -6.79
CA VAL A 91 -14.91 -2.00 -5.68
C VAL A 91 -16.24 -2.61 -6.12
N HIS A 92 -16.37 -3.91 -5.98
CA HIS A 92 -17.59 -4.64 -6.27
C HIS A 92 -18.36 -4.96 -4.99
N VAL A 93 -19.60 -4.53 -4.95
CA VAL A 93 -20.48 -4.58 -3.78
C VAL A 93 -21.71 -5.41 -4.11
N ASP A 94 -22.09 -6.30 -3.23
CA ASP A 94 -23.28 -7.13 -3.35
C ASP A 94 -24.57 -6.36 -2.99
N LYS A 95 -25.71 -7.02 -3.08
CA LYS A 95 -27.03 -6.46 -2.73
C LYS A 95 -27.18 -6.09 -1.25
N TYR A 96 -26.31 -6.60 -0.38
CA TYR A 96 -26.27 -6.30 1.06
C TYR A 96 -25.26 -5.21 1.39
N HIS A 97 -24.73 -4.50 0.39
CA HIS A 97 -23.68 -3.49 0.54
C HIS A 97 -22.34 -4.03 1.07
N LYS A 98 -22.12 -5.34 0.95
CA LYS A 98 -20.85 -5.97 1.33
C LYS A 98 -19.87 -5.90 0.16
N VAL A 99 -18.65 -5.45 0.42
CA VAL A 99 -17.55 -5.51 -0.55
C VAL A 99 -17.14 -6.98 -0.69
N VAL A 100 -17.20 -7.51 -1.90
CA VAL A 100 -16.92 -8.92 -2.18
C VAL A 100 -15.66 -9.12 -3.01
N ARG A 101 -15.21 -8.10 -3.72
CA ARG A 101 -13.90 -8.08 -4.39
C ARG A 101 -13.48 -6.66 -4.77
N VAL A 102 -12.18 -6.49 -4.96
CA VAL A 102 -11.56 -5.27 -5.48
C VAL A 102 -10.77 -5.63 -6.73
N LEU A 103 -10.97 -4.86 -7.81
CA LEU A 103 -10.29 -5.02 -9.09
C LEU A 103 -9.55 -3.72 -9.45
N PRO A 104 -8.48 -3.79 -10.24
CA PRO A 104 -7.84 -2.58 -10.73
C PRO A 104 -8.79 -1.80 -11.66
N LEU A 105 -8.75 -0.50 -11.56
CA LEU A 105 -9.32 0.42 -12.54
C LEU A 105 -8.16 1.03 -13.32
N GLU A 106 -8.22 0.91 -14.64
CA GLU A 106 -7.17 1.37 -15.54
C GLU A 106 -6.86 2.85 -15.37
N ASN A 107 -5.60 3.16 -15.11
CA ASN A 107 -5.06 4.51 -15.08
C ASN A 107 -3.57 4.47 -15.46
N GLU A 108 -3.26 4.80 -16.72
CA GLU A 108 -1.91 4.74 -17.28
C GLU A 108 -0.89 5.59 -16.52
N THR A 109 -1.32 6.70 -15.93
CA THR A 109 -0.42 7.60 -15.20
C THR A 109 -0.02 7.09 -13.82
N LEU A 110 -0.83 6.24 -13.21
CA LEU A 110 -0.62 5.72 -11.85
C LEU A 110 -0.33 4.22 -11.85
N ASN A 111 -1.37 3.41 -11.86
CA ASN A 111 -1.30 1.97 -11.66
C ASN A 111 -1.40 1.13 -12.93
N GLU A 112 -1.46 1.76 -14.12
CA GLU A 112 -1.77 1.05 -15.38
C GLU A 112 -3.07 0.23 -15.20
N CYS A 113 -3.01 -1.06 -15.43
CA CYS A 113 -4.11 -2.00 -15.16
C CYS A 113 -3.77 -2.99 -14.02
N TRP A 114 -2.79 -2.66 -13.18
CA TRP A 114 -2.28 -3.54 -12.13
C TRP A 114 -2.70 -3.08 -10.74
N LEU A 115 -2.72 -4.03 -9.81
CA LEU A 115 -3.05 -3.79 -8.40
C LEU A 115 -2.16 -4.65 -7.50
N SER A 116 -1.75 -4.11 -6.35
CA SER A 116 -1.02 -4.89 -5.36
C SER A 116 -1.95 -5.91 -4.67
N ASP A 117 -1.40 -7.01 -4.19
CA ASP A 117 -2.18 -8.03 -3.49
C ASP A 117 -2.74 -7.48 -2.18
N ARG A 118 -2.00 -6.59 -1.51
CA ARG A 118 -2.48 -5.87 -0.34
C ARG A 118 -3.74 -5.05 -0.65
N ASP A 119 -3.74 -4.28 -1.72
CA ASP A 119 -4.90 -3.49 -2.13
C ASP A 119 -6.07 -4.35 -2.58
N ARG A 120 -5.76 -5.48 -3.22
CA ARG A 120 -6.76 -6.41 -3.75
C ARG A 120 -7.53 -7.15 -2.67
N PHE A 121 -6.87 -7.53 -1.57
CA PHE A 121 -7.43 -8.42 -0.55
C PHE A 121 -7.68 -7.76 0.81
N SER A 122 -7.24 -6.52 1.02
CA SER A 122 -7.40 -5.81 2.30
C SER A 122 -8.85 -5.63 2.75
N TYR A 123 -9.81 -5.68 1.83
CA TYR A 123 -11.24 -5.57 2.16
C TYR A 123 -11.74 -6.71 3.06
N GLU A 124 -11.06 -7.86 3.12
CA GLU A 124 -11.41 -8.96 4.01
C GLU A 124 -11.36 -8.53 5.48
N GLY A 125 -10.43 -7.63 5.83
CA GLY A 125 -10.34 -7.04 7.17
C GLY A 125 -11.56 -6.23 7.61
N LEU A 126 -12.40 -5.77 6.67
CA LEU A 126 -13.64 -5.05 6.99
C LEU A 126 -14.66 -5.94 7.71
N TYR A 127 -14.58 -7.24 7.51
CA TYR A 127 -15.56 -8.22 8.00
C TYR A 127 -14.96 -9.21 8.99
N HIS A 128 -13.77 -8.91 9.51
CA HIS A 128 -13.13 -9.74 10.51
C HIS A 128 -13.92 -9.69 11.84
N GLU A 129 -14.04 -10.83 12.49
CA GLU A 129 -14.85 -10.95 13.74
C GLU A 129 -14.36 -10.07 14.89
N GLU A 130 -13.05 -9.84 14.95
CA GLU A 130 -12.44 -8.98 15.98
C GLU A 130 -12.60 -7.48 15.70
N ARG A 131 -13.20 -7.09 14.58
CA ARG A 131 -13.41 -5.69 14.27
C ARG A 131 -14.43 -5.07 15.20
N ILE A 132 -14.06 -3.97 15.86
CA ILE A 132 -14.98 -3.20 16.71
C ILE A 132 -15.98 -2.47 15.82
N THR A 133 -17.26 -2.79 15.95
CA THR A 133 -18.37 -2.20 15.18
C THR A 133 -19.17 -1.18 15.96
N THR A 134 -19.10 -1.23 17.29
CA THR A 134 -19.80 -0.32 18.21
C THR A 134 -18.80 0.38 19.13
N PRO A 135 -19.02 1.65 19.51
CA PRO A 135 -18.15 2.34 20.47
C PRO A 135 -18.15 1.62 21.83
N LYS A 136 -16.97 1.61 22.47
CA LYS A 136 -16.81 1.02 23.81
C LYS A 136 -16.14 2.02 24.75
N VAL A 137 -16.69 2.16 25.94
CA VAL A 137 -16.13 2.99 27.00
C VAL A 137 -15.74 2.10 28.17
N LYS A 138 -14.57 2.36 28.76
CA LYS A 138 -14.11 1.61 29.94
C LYS A 138 -14.71 2.22 31.19
N GLN A 139 -15.56 1.45 31.90
CA GLN A 139 -16.19 1.79 33.17
C GLN A 139 -15.80 0.73 34.19
N ASP A 140 -15.31 1.13 35.35
CA ASP A 140 -14.88 0.24 36.44
C ASP A 140 -13.98 -0.93 35.99
N GLY A 141 -13.09 -0.63 35.05
CA GLY A 141 -12.15 -1.61 34.50
C GLY A 141 -12.70 -2.53 33.39
N LYS A 142 -14.01 -2.47 33.11
CA LYS A 142 -14.67 -3.28 32.08
C LYS A 142 -15.04 -2.43 30.85
N TRP A 143 -14.93 -3.03 29.65
CA TRP A 143 -15.40 -2.40 28.43
C TRP A 143 -16.91 -2.58 28.26
N VAL A 144 -17.65 -1.47 28.18
CA VAL A 144 -19.09 -1.43 27.98
C VAL A 144 -19.38 -0.82 26.61
N GLU A 145 -20.27 -1.45 25.86
CA GLU A 145 -20.76 -0.92 24.58
C GLU A 145 -21.74 0.22 24.86
N VAL A 146 -21.57 1.32 24.15
CA VAL A 146 -22.37 2.54 24.29
C VAL A 146 -22.75 3.08 22.90
N ASP A 147 -23.72 3.97 22.87
CA ASP A 147 -24.08 4.72 21.66
C ASP A 147 -23.02 5.79 21.34
N TRP A 148 -23.04 6.27 20.11
CA TRP A 148 -22.08 7.26 19.63
C TRP A 148 -22.12 8.58 20.38
N ASP A 149 -23.32 9.07 20.74
CA ASP A 149 -23.47 10.34 21.47
C ASP A 149 -22.86 10.27 22.86
N THR A 150 -23.07 9.18 23.57
CA THR A 150 -22.45 8.89 24.87
C THR A 150 -20.92 8.79 24.75
N ALA A 151 -20.42 8.04 23.73
CA ALA A 151 -18.99 7.88 23.52
C ALA A 151 -18.28 9.20 23.20
N LEU A 152 -18.85 10.02 22.31
CA LEU A 152 -18.30 11.31 21.94
C LEU A 152 -18.35 12.32 23.12
N THR A 153 -19.45 12.32 23.87
CA THR A 153 -19.57 13.15 25.07
C THR A 153 -18.53 12.76 26.12
N TYR A 154 -18.31 11.47 26.33
CA TYR A 154 -17.28 10.97 27.24
C TYR A 154 -15.88 11.38 26.80
N ALA A 155 -15.57 11.20 25.52
CA ALA A 155 -14.28 11.59 24.95
C ALA A 155 -14.02 13.10 25.10
N ALA A 156 -15.01 13.95 24.77
CA ALA A 156 -14.90 15.40 24.89
C ALA A 156 -14.69 15.85 26.34
N LYS A 157 -15.43 15.26 27.29
CA LYS A 157 -15.27 15.54 28.74
C LYS A 157 -13.88 15.11 29.21
N SER A 158 -13.40 13.95 28.81
CA SER A 158 -12.08 13.44 29.18
C SER A 158 -10.95 14.32 28.66
N ILE A 159 -10.99 14.75 27.41
CA ILE A 159 -10.00 15.67 26.81
C ILE A 159 -10.00 17.01 27.55
N ASN A 160 -11.18 17.58 27.81
CA ASN A 160 -11.29 18.83 28.55
C ASN A 160 -10.82 18.69 30.02
N GLY A 161 -11.09 17.56 30.67
CA GLY A 161 -10.61 17.27 32.03
C GLY A 161 -9.08 17.26 32.09
N VAL A 162 -8.42 16.50 31.21
CA VAL A 162 -6.95 16.46 31.12
C VAL A 162 -6.38 17.86 30.84
N LYS A 163 -7.02 18.64 29.95
CA LYS A 163 -6.59 20.00 29.66
C LYS A 163 -6.70 20.92 30.89
N MET A 164 -7.75 20.79 31.68
CA MET A 164 -7.94 21.62 32.90
C MET A 164 -6.96 21.24 34.00
N ASP A 165 -6.69 19.95 34.16
CA ASP A 165 -5.85 19.43 35.25
C ASP A 165 -4.37 19.54 34.96
N HIS A 166 -3.96 19.33 33.72
CA HIS A 166 -2.55 19.19 33.31
C HIS A 166 -2.10 20.14 32.19
N GLY A 167 -3.02 20.89 31.60
CA GLY A 167 -2.74 21.77 30.46
C GLY A 167 -2.84 21.07 29.11
N SER A 168 -2.86 21.87 28.04
CA SER A 168 -2.96 21.39 26.66
C SER A 168 -1.74 20.60 26.18
N ASP A 169 -0.56 20.88 26.78
CA ASP A 169 0.70 20.21 26.40
C ASP A 169 0.78 18.75 26.89
N ALA A 170 -0.08 18.38 27.85
CA ALA A 170 -0.22 17.00 28.30
C ALA A 170 -1.00 16.12 27.32
N ILE A 171 -1.59 16.69 26.27
CA ILE A 171 -2.37 15.99 25.25
C ILE A 171 -1.53 15.85 23.98
N GLY A 172 -1.39 14.63 23.50
CA GLY A 172 -0.78 14.32 22.21
C GLY A 172 -1.76 13.65 21.25
N VAL A 173 -1.61 13.89 19.98
CA VAL A 173 -2.40 13.28 18.92
C VAL A 173 -1.50 12.54 17.96
N LEU A 174 -1.76 11.25 17.80
CA LEU A 174 -1.10 10.41 16.81
C LEU A 174 -2.15 9.98 15.78
N ALA A 175 -2.01 10.45 14.55
CA ALA A 175 -2.91 10.13 13.46
C ALA A 175 -2.31 9.08 12.53
N SER A 176 -3.16 8.34 11.82
CA SER A 176 -2.70 7.38 10.83
C SER A 176 -2.26 8.09 9.54
N ALA A 177 -1.13 7.68 8.97
CA ALA A 177 -0.65 8.17 7.68
C ALA A 177 -1.56 7.75 6.50
N ILE A 178 -2.43 6.76 6.70
CA ILE A 178 -3.39 6.30 5.69
C ILE A 178 -4.74 7.02 5.76
N SER A 179 -4.91 7.97 6.70
CA SER A 179 -6.11 8.81 6.78
C SER A 179 -6.20 9.74 5.58
N THR A 180 -7.42 10.15 5.24
CA THR A 180 -7.64 11.12 4.15
C THR A 180 -7.12 12.50 4.52
N THR A 181 -6.80 13.31 3.52
CA THR A 181 -6.35 14.69 3.74
C THR A 181 -7.39 15.51 4.50
N GLU A 182 -8.66 15.27 4.22
CA GLU A 182 -9.79 15.93 4.88
C GLU A 182 -9.86 15.56 6.36
N GLU A 183 -9.71 14.28 6.70
CA GLU A 183 -9.67 13.80 8.09
C GLU A 183 -8.51 14.43 8.87
N LEU A 184 -7.30 14.41 8.30
CA LEU A 184 -6.11 15.00 8.93
C LEU A 184 -6.26 16.51 9.10
N HIS A 185 -6.83 17.21 8.11
CA HIS A 185 -7.08 18.65 8.20
C HIS A 185 -8.08 19.00 9.31
N ILE A 186 -9.20 18.29 9.38
CA ILE A 186 -10.23 18.50 10.41
C ILE A 186 -9.67 18.19 11.79
N LEU A 187 -8.94 17.07 11.93
CA LEU A 187 -8.30 16.67 13.18
C LEU A 187 -7.33 17.75 13.68
N GLN A 188 -6.44 18.23 12.79
CA GLN A 188 -5.50 19.29 13.12
C GLN A 188 -6.22 20.58 13.56
N LYS A 189 -7.24 21.00 12.80
CA LYS A 189 -8.01 22.22 13.09
C LYS A 189 -8.75 22.10 14.43
N MET A 190 -9.37 20.95 14.69
CA MET A 190 -10.07 20.67 15.94
C MET A 190 -9.13 20.72 17.15
N MET A 191 -7.98 20.03 17.06
CA MET A 191 -7.05 19.94 18.18
C MET A 191 -6.35 21.29 18.46
N ARG A 192 -6.01 22.07 17.44
CA ARG A 192 -5.50 23.43 17.60
C ARG A 192 -6.52 24.37 18.22
N ALA A 193 -7.81 24.22 17.91
CA ALA A 193 -8.87 24.98 18.56
C ALA A 193 -9.00 24.65 20.07
N VAL A 194 -8.70 23.41 20.45
CA VAL A 194 -8.59 23.01 21.86
C VAL A 194 -7.30 23.52 22.51
N GLY A 195 -6.32 23.97 21.73
CA GLY A 195 -5.02 24.46 22.21
C GLY A 195 -3.90 23.41 22.19
N VAL A 196 -4.14 22.24 21.59
CA VAL A 196 -3.17 21.16 21.49
C VAL A 196 -2.34 21.32 20.21
N ASN A 197 -1.02 21.37 20.35
CA ASN A 197 -0.07 21.50 19.23
C ASN A 197 0.73 20.23 18.97
N ASN A 198 0.65 19.24 19.87
CA ASN A 198 1.39 17.98 19.77
C ASN A 198 0.65 17.00 18.85
N LEU A 199 0.82 17.17 17.52
CA LEU A 199 0.21 16.29 16.51
C LEU A 199 1.30 15.71 15.64
N ASP A 200 1.26 14.39 15.42
CA ASP A 200 2.16 13.68 14.50
C ASP A 200 1.44 12.52 13.80
N THR A 201 1.99 12.11 12.65
CA THR A 201 1.57 10.92 11.89
C THR A 201 2.70 9.90 11.79
N ARG A 202 3.89 10.21 12.29
CA ARG A 202 5.09 9.39 12.19
C ARG A 202 5.23 8.51 13.43
N LEU A 203 5.25 7.21 13.23
CA LEU A 203 5.40 6.22 14.30
C LEU A 203 6.86 5.92 14.62
N ASP A 204 7.74 6.09 13.63
CA ASP A 204 9.15 5.75 13.75
C ASP A 204 9.97 6.94 14.28
N GLN A 205 11.05 6.63 14.99
CA GLN A 205 12.02 7.63 15.40
C GLN A 205 12.75 8.18 14.16
N GLN A 206 12.59 9.48 13.92
CA GLN A 206 13.15 10.20 12.78
C GLN A 206 13.90 11.45 13.22
N ASP A 207 14.67 12.04 12.31
CA ASP A 207 15.28 13.36 12.51
C ASP A 207 14.25 14.46 12.17
N PHE A 208 13.81 15.17 13.18
CA PHE A 208 12.85 16.28 13.06
C PHE A 208 13.51 17.65 12.86
N SER A 209 14.84 17.70 12.72
CA SER A 209 15.58 18.97 12.56
C SER A 209 15.18 19.79 11.32
N GLY A 210 14.56 19.16 10.35
CA GLY A 210 14.01 19.78 9.14
C GLY A 210 12.59 20.32 9.28
N ASP A 211 11.88 19.98 10.36
CA ASP A 211 10.49 20.39 10.55
C ASP A 211 10.40 21.91 10.66
N GLY A 212 9.43 22.50 9.96
CA GLY A 212 9.25 23.94 9.88
C GLY A 212 10.23 24.70 8.96
N LYS A 213 11.27 24.02 8.43
CA LYS A 213 12.22 24.63 7.47
C LYS A 213 11.79 24.45 6.01
N LEU A 214 10.98 23.42 5.74
CA LEU A 214 10.44 23.17 4.40
C LEU A 214 9.30 24.12 4.12
N GLN A 215 9.40 24.83 3.00
CA GLN A 215 8.30 25.67 2.48
C GLN A 215 7.48 24.85 1.48
N GLY A 216 6.16 24.88 1.64
CA GLY A 216 5.23 24.15 0.79
C GLY A 216 4.99 22.70 1.23
N VAL A 217 4.30 21.95 0.40
CA VAL A 217 3.96 20.55 0.62
C VAL A 217 4.99 19.66 -0.09
N PRO A 218 5.67 18.74 0.61
CA PRO A 218 6.54 17.77 -0.05
C PRO A 218 5.74 16.93 -1.06
N TYR A 219 6.21 16.84 -2.27
CA TYR A 219 5.63 15.98 -3.30
C TYR A 219 6.73 15.36 -4.16
N LEU A 220 6.38 14.37 -4.97
CA LEU A 220 7.35 13.61 -5.75
C LEU A 220 8.14 14.43 -6.77
N GLY A 221 7.59 15.57 -7.23
CA GLY A 221 8.23 16.47 -8.20
C GLY A 221 8.08 16.07 -9.65
N SER A 222 7.70 14.83 -9.93
CA SER A 222 7.44 14.28 -11.27
C SER A 222 6.26 13.33 -11.23
N SER A 223 5.69 12.98 -12.37
CA SER A 223 4.67 11.94 -12.44
C SER A 223 5.31 10.54 -12.27
N VAL A 224 4.54 9.58 -11.78
CA VAL A 224 5.02 8.19 -11.63
C VAL A 224 5.30 7.55 -13.00
N SER A 225 4.54 7.93 -14.02
CA SER A 225 4.77 7.51 -15.41
C SER A 225 6.14 7.92 -15.94
N ASP A 226 6.69 9.06 -15.48
CA ASP A 226 7.96 9.58 -15.94
C ASP A 226 9.17 8.82 -15.39
N PHE A 227 8.98 7.97 -14.38
CA PHE A 227 10.06 7.14 -13.82
C PHE A 227 10.75 6.28 -14.88
N ILE A 228 10.01 5.85 -15.91
CA ILE A 228 10.55 5.05 -17.00
C ILE A 228 11.61 5.82 -17.82
N ASN A 229 11.54 7.14 -17.82
CA ASN A 229 12.42 8.03 -18.59
C ASN A 229 13.65 8.52 -17.78
N ASN A 230 13.72 8.22 -16.49
CA ASN A 230 14.82 8.65 -15.66
C ASN A 230 16.09 7.90 -15.99
N LYS A 231 17.23 8.59 -16.10
CA LYS A 231 18.54 7.98 -16.39
C LYS A 231 19.15 7.27 -15.18
N ALA A 232 18.90 7.80 -13.99
CA ALA A 232 19.40 7.24 -12.75
C ALA A 232 18.37 7.45 -11.62
N LEU A 233 18.27 6.47 -10.73
CA LEU A 233 17.33 6.43 -9.62
C LEU A 233 18.06 5.98 -8.36
N LEU A 234 17.85 6.67 -7.26
CA LEU A 234 18.38 6.32 -5.95
C LEU A 234 17.25 6.08 -4.97
N VAL A 235 17.17 4.88 -4.43
CA VAL A 235 16.21 4.51 -3.38
C VAL A 235 16.95 4.37 -2.05
N VAL A 236 16.51 5.10 -1.04
CA VAL A 236 17.15 5.13 0.27
C VAL A 236 16.18 4.66 1.34
N GLY A 237 16.54 3.62 2.08
CA GLY A 237 15.84 3.19 3.29
C GLY A 237 14.47 2.54 3.10
N SER A 238 14.06 2.25 1.86
CA SER A 238 12.76 1.63 1.54
C SER A 238 12.93 0.22 0.98
N LEU A 239 12.02 -0.67 1.35
CA LEU A 239 11.80 -1.96 0.73
C LEU A 239 10.68 -1.85 -0.30
N LEU A 240 10.93 -1.12 -1.39
CA LEU A 240 9.92 -0.76 -2.40
C LEU A 240 9.09 -1.95 -2.89
N ARG A 241 9.67 -3.15 -2.96
CA ARG A 241 8.93 -4.35 -3.33
C ARG A 241 7.70 -4.57 -2.44
N GLN A 242 7.86 -4.39 -1.13
CA GLN A 242 6.79 -4.63 -0.15
C GLN A 242 5.97 -3.37 0.13
N GLU A 243 6.63 -2.21 0.21
CA GLU A 243 5.99 -0.95 0.57
C GLU A 243 5.21 -0.35 -0.60
N GLN A 244 5.82 -0.37 -1.81
CA GLN A 244 5.30 0.29 -3.02
C GLN A 244 5.47 -0.64 -4.26
N PRO A 245 4.77 -1.78 -4.34
CA PRO A 245 5.01 -2.79 -5.37
C PRO A 245 4.89 -2.28 -6.80
N LEU A 246 3.90 -1.41 -7.08
CA LEU A 246 3.68 -0.85 -8.40
C LEU A 246 4.73 0.21 -8.77
N VAL A 247 5.23 0.97 -7.80
CA VAL A 247 6.37 1.87 -8.02
C VAL A 247 7.61 1.05 -8.36
N MET A 248 7.87 -0.04 -7.63
CA MET A 248 8.99 -0.94 -7.94
C MET A 248 8.88 -1.54 -9.34
N GLN A 249 7.68 -1.89 -9.79
CA GLN A 249 7.43 -2.37 -11.14
C GLN A 249 7.82 -1.33 -12.20
N ARG A 250 7.47 -0.04 -11.99
CA ARG A 250 7.87 1.07 -12.88
C ARG A 250 9.40 1.26 -12.90
N LEU A 251 10.05 1.21 -11.74
CA LEU A 251 11.51 1.31 -11.64
C LEU A 251 12.21 0.14 -12.35
N ARG A 252 11.63 -1.07 -12.26
CA ARG A 252 12.14 -2.22 -13.00
C ARG A 252 12.01 -2.04 -14.50
N GLN A 253 10.92 -1.47 -14.99
CA GLN A 253 10.80 -1.11 -16.42
C GLN A 253 11.87 -0.08 -16.83
N ALA A 254 12.10 0.94 -16.01
CA ALA A 254 13.16 1.92 -16.25
C ALA A 254 14.53 1.26 -16.37
N THR A 255 14.87 0.31 -15.47
CA THR A 255 16.15 -0.41 -15.55
C THR A 255 16.27 -1.29 -16.80
N LYS A 256 15.19 -1.90 -17.26
CA LYS A 256 15.16 -2.62 -18.54
C LYS A 256 15.44 -1.68 -19.72
N ASN A 257 15.05 -0.42 -19.62
CA ASN A 257 15.29 0.61 -20.62
C ASN A 257 16.68 1.27 -20.48
N GLY A 258 17.54 0.78 -19.58
CA GLY A 258 18.91 1.25 -19.42
C GLY A 258 19.14 2.25 -18.29
N SER A 259 18.16 2.50 -17.44
CA SER A 259 18.34 3.35 -16.26
C SER A 259 19.19 2.66 -15.18
N GLU A 260 20.01 3.44 -14.49
CA GLU A 260 20.78 2.95 -13.34
C GLU A 260 19.92 3.04 -12.07
N LEU A 261 19.73 1.91 -11.37
CA LEU A 261 19.00 1.86 -10.10
C LEU A 261 19.96 1.53 -8.96
N HIS A 262 20.07 2.45 -8.01
CA HIS A 262 20.87 2.30 -6.81
C HIS A 262 19.96 2.10 -5.59
N LEU A 263 20.14 0.99 -4.87
CA LEU A 263 19.39 0.67 -3.65
C LEU A 263 20.34 0.78 -2.44
N MET A 264 20.01 1.66 -1.51
CA MET A 264 20.72 1.80 -0.24
C MET A 264 19.86 1.26 0.90
N LYS A 265 20.26 0.11 1.47
CA LYS A 265 19.65 -0.43 2.69
C LYS A 265 20.09 0.42 3.89
N LYS A 266 19.12 0.84 4.74
CA LYS A 266 19.26 1.59 6.00
C LYS A 266 20.61 2.30 6.18
N MET A 267 20.62 3.60 6.04
CA MET A 267 21.71 4.42 6.59
C MET A 267 21.54 4.49 8.11
N PHE A 268 22.28 3.66 8.83
CA PHE A 268 22.60 3.92 10.22
C PHE A 268 23.53 5.14 10.23
N TRP A 269 23.01 6.31 10.68
CA TRP A 269 23.79 7.50 11.04
C TRP A 269 24.88 7.94 10.04
N LEU A 270 24.52 8.43 8.85
CA LEU A 270 25.42 9.30 8.12
C LEU A 270 25.05 10.75 8.46
N LYS A 271 25.85 11.41 9.31
CA LYS A 271 25.95 12.85 9.32
C LYS A 271 26.46 13.27 7.93
N LEU A 272 25.55 13.60 7.03
CA LEU A 272 25.88 14.28 5.78
C LEU A 272 26.33 15.70 6.14
N SER A 273 27.60 15.87 6.50
CA SER A 273 28.24 17.15 6.29
C SER A 273 28.37 17.32 4.77
N LEU A 274 27.41 18.00 4.18
CA LEU A 274 27.48 18.46 2.80
C LEU A 274 28.61 19.49 2.67
N LYS A 275 29.87 19.04 2.67
CA LYS A 275 30.96 19.74 2.02
C LYS A 275 30.94 19.28 0.58
N SER A 276 30.51 20.19 -0.30
CA SER A 276 30.57 20.07 -1.74
C SER A 276 31.93 19.53 -2.19
N ARG A 277 32.01 18.24 -2.53
CA ARG A 277 33.03 17.68 -3.40
C ARG A 277 32.35 16.73 -4.39
N SER A 278 32.48 17.10 -5.65
CA SER A 278 32.17 16.29 -6.82
C SER A 278 32.54 14.82 -6.59
N ILE A 279 31.53 13.96 -6.46
CA ILE A 279 31.74 12.52 -6.47
C ILE A 279 31.80 12.06 -7.93
N ARG A 280 33.00 12.16 -8.54
CA ARG A 280 33.38 11.31 -9.65
C ARG A 280 34.08 10.08 -9.03
N GLY A 281 33.35 8.97 -8.96
CA GLY A 281 33.92 7.70 -8.53
C GLY A 281 32.89 6.60 -8.68
N ARG A 282 33.07 5.72 -9.66
CA ARG A 282 32.34 4.46 -9.78
C ARG A 282 32.58 3.65 -8.51
N LEU A 283 31.53 3.38 -7.75
CA LEU A 283 31.53 2.34 -6.73
C LEU A 283 31.13 1.02 -7.40
N PRO A 284 32.02 0.05 -7.50
CA PRO A 284 31.64 -1.29 -7.94
C PRO A 284 30.96 -2.01 -6.76
N ILE A 285 29.68 -2.24 -6.86
CA ILE A 285 29.00 -3.16 -5.95
C ILE A 285 28.81 -4.47 -6.73
N PRO A 286 29.44 -5.57 -6.30
CA PRO A 286 29.22 -6.85 -6.94
C PRO A 286 27.81 -7.34 -6.65
N TRP A 287 27.10 -7.75 -7.69
CA TRP A 287 25.82 -8.42 -7.60
C TRP A 287 25.98 -9.76 -6.87
N GLY A 288 25.75 -9.75 -5.55
CA GLY A 288 25.63 -10.95 -4.74
C GLY A 288 24.25 -11.52 -4.87
N LYS A 289 24.18 -12.79 -5.26
CA LYS A 289 23.03 -13.66 -5.33
C LYS A 289 22.07 -13.50 -4.14
N PHE A 290 20.82 -13.28 -4.42
CA PHE A 290 19.69 -13.54 -3.54
C PHE A 290 18.77 -14.56 -4.21
#